data_32ba6745e9f8634b5c67578268aeac09
#
_entry.id   32ba6745e9f8634b5c67578268aeac09
#
_cell.length_a   1.000
_cell.length_b   1.000
_cell.length_c   1.000
_cell.angle_alpha   90.00
_cell.angle_beta   90.00
_cell.angle_gamma   90.00
#
_symmetry.space_group_name_H-M   'P 1'
#
loop_
_entity.id
_entity.type
_entity.pdbx_description
1 polymer ?
#
loop_
_entity_poly.entity_id
_entity_poly.type
_entity_poly.pdbx_seq_one_letter_code
_entity_poly.pdbx_strand_id
1 'polypeptide(L)'
;RVKDKHAKLLGQMAREVNQVWNHINEVSYKAARPFKGKPKFLSGYDLNKFTAGFSKCEGVAIGSGTVSAVGLEYTTRRNQFKKTRLNWRVSNPKSPKKSLGWVPFRAEQVRYKSGQIKFSGQRFSLWDSYGLADYELCAGNFNQDSRGRWYFNVAVQVKDKTSTGTSAVGIDLGLKECATVSTGEKIEGRWYRNNEKALGTAQRAKRKNRVRAI
;
A
#
# COMPACT_ATOMS: atom_id res chain seq x y z
N ARG A 1 5.33 11.98 4.24
CA ARG A 1 4.29 11.74 5.24
C ARG A 1 3.19 12.79 5.09
N VAL A 2 1.92 12.40 5.28
CA VAL A 2 0.78 13.35 5.32
C VAL A 2 0.72 14.00 6.71
N LYS A 3 0.37 15.29 6.78
CA LYS A 3 0.20 16.00 8.07
C LYS A 3 -1.04 15.49 8.81
N ASP A 4 -0.93 15.34 10.12
CA ASP A 4 -1.91 14.65 10.99
C ASP A 4 -3.30 15.29 10.99
N LYS A 5 -3.43 16.59 10.70
CA LYS A 5 -4.71 17.27 10.51
C LYS A 5 -5.65 16.63 9.49
N HIS A 6 -5.09 15.85 8.56
CA HIS A 6 -5.85 15.16 7.51
C HIS A 6 -6.26 13.72 7.88
N ALA A 7 -5.82 13.21 9.03
CA ALA A 7 -6.03 11.82 9.42
C ALA A 7 -7.52 11.43 9.54
N LYS A 8 -8.37 12.35 10.02
CA LYS A 8 -9.82 12.13 10.14
C LYS A 8 -10.47 11.90 8.77
N LEU A 9 -10.16 12.75 7.79
CA LEU A 9 -10.70 12.65 6.43
C LEU A 9 -10.18 11.41 5.71
N LEU A 10 -8.87 11.12 5.78
CA LEU A 10 -8.30 9.91 5.20
C LEU A 10 -8.85 8.64 5.87
N GLY A 11 -9.13 8.69 7.16
CA GLY A 11 -9.81 7.61 7.87
C GLY A 11 -11.24 7.38 7.40
N GLN A 12 -11.98 8.45 7.05
CA GLN A 12 -13.29 8.35 6.42
C GLN A 12 -13.17 7.71 5.04
N MET A 13 -12.32 8.26 4.16
CA MET A 13 -12.08 7.71 2.81
C MET A 13 -11.69 6.23 2.86
N ALA A 14 -10.87 5.81 3.82
CA ALA A 14 -10.49 4.41 3.97
C ALA A 14 -11.66 3.50 4.39
N ARG A 15 -12.61 4.00 5.18
CA ARG A 15 -13.83 3.23 5.50
C ARG A 15 -14.70 3.06 4.27
N GLU A 16 -14.84 4.08 3.44
CA GLU A 16 -15.56 4.04 2.19
C GLU A 16 -14.91 3.06 1.20
N VAL A 17 -13.59 3.09 1.09
CA VAL A 17 -12.81 2.08 0.32
C VAL A 17 -13.07 0.67 0.83
N ASN A 18 -13.14 0.46 2.14
CA ASN A 18 -13.45 -0.85 2.71
C ASN A 18 -14.88 -1.31 2.36
N GLN A 19 -15.85 -0.39 2.32
CA GLN A 19 -17.22 -0.71 1.87
C GLN A 19 -17.23 -1.16 0.41
N VAL A 20 -16.58 -0.40 -0.48
CA VAL A 20 -16.44 -0.76 -1.89
C VAL A 20 -15.75 -2.11 -2.04
N TRP A 21 -14.61 -2.32 -1.37
CA TRP A 21 -13.89 -3.59 -1.40
C TRP A 21 -14.75 -4.77 -0.98
N ASN A 22 -15.46 -4.64 0.12
CA ASN A 22 -16.30 -5.70 0.66
C ASN A 22 -17.47 -6.00 -0.27
N HIS A 23 -18.12 -4.98 -0.83
CA HIS A 23 -19.18 -5.15 -1.79
C HIS A 23 -18.72 -5.91 -3.04
N ILE A 24 -17.62 -5.48 -3.67
CA ILE A 24 -17.10 -6.18 -4.86
C ILE A 24 -16.58 -7.58 -4.55
N ASN A 25 -16.06 -7.81 -3.34
CA ASN A 25 -15.64 -9.13 -2.88
C ASN A 25 -16.83 -10.10 -2.83
N GLU A 26 -17.96 -9.66 -2.32
CA GLU A 26 -19.20 -10.44 -2.27
C GLU A 26 -19.76 -10.70 -3.66
N VAL A 27 -19.88 -9.65 -4.49
CA VAL A 27 -20.37 -9.76 -5.87
C VAL A 27 -19.49 -10.72 -6.69
N SER A 28 -18.17 -10.55 -6.60
CA SER A 28 -17.21 -11.40 -7.29
C SER A 28 -17.28 -12.86 -6.84
N TYR A 29 -17.44 -13.09 -5.54
CA TYR A 29 -17.58 -14.44 -4.99
C TYR A 29 -18.85 -15.12 -5.47
N LYS A 30 -20.00 -14.43 -5.44
CA LYS A 30 -21.27 -14.97 -5.95
C LYS A 30 -21.21 -15.29 -7.45
N ALA A 31 -20.55 -14.45 -8.25
CA ALA A 31 -20.36 -14.70 -9.68
C ALA A 31 -19.43 -15.89 -9.95
N ALA A 32 -18.40 -16.08 -9.13
CA ALA A 32 -17.46 -17.20 -9.26
C ALA A 32 -18.06 -18.54 -8.76
N ARG A 33 -19.10 -18.50 -7.93
CA ARG A 33 -19.80 -19.69 -7.38
C ARG A 33 -21.31 -19.51 -7.45
N PRO A 34 -21.89 -19.45 -8.64
CA PRO A 34 -23.33 -19.30 -8.79
C PRO A 34 -24.04 -20.59 -8.34
N PHE A 35 -25.22 -20.45 -7.73
CA PHE A 35 -26.08 -21.59 -7.39
C PHE A 35 -26.54 -22.35 -8.65
N LYS A 36 -26.80 -21.61 -9.74
CA LYS A 36 -27.09 -22.13 -11.07
C LYS A 36 -26.27 -21.38 -12.11
N GLY A 37 -25.87 -22.08 -13.18
CA GLY A 37 -25.12 -21.49 -14.29
C GLY A 37 -23.61 -21.72 -14.22
N LYS A 38 -22.87 -21.10 -15.15
CA LYS A 38 -21.40 -21.25 -15.24
C LYS A 38 -20.68 -20.24 -14.33
N PRO A 39 -19.60 -20.63 -13.61
CA PRO A 39 -18.76 -19.71 -12.87
C PRO A 39 -18.22 -18.59 -13.76
N LYS A 40 -18.31 -17.34 -13.28
CA LYS A 40 -17.78 -16.17 -13.98
C LYS A 40 -16.83 -15.40 -13.07
N PHE A 41 -15.58 -15.24 -13.52
CA PHE A 41 -14.60 -14.39 -12.86
C PHE A 41 -14.69 -12.97 -13.44
N LEU A 42 -15.36 -12.10 -12.71
CA LEU A 42 -15.58 -10.71 -13.12
C LEU A 42 -14.24 -9.96 -13.23
N SER A 43 -14.08 -9.17 -14.30
CA SER A 43 -12.95 -8.25 -14.47
C SER A 43 -13.15 -6.99 -13.63
N GLY A 44 -12.10 -6.15 -13.52
CA GLY A 44 -12.21 -4.84 -12.86
C GLY A 44 -13.27 -3.94 -13.53
N TYR A 45 -13.40 -4.02 -14.84
CA TYR A 45 -14.43 -3.29 -15.61
C TYR A 45 -15.84 -3.79 -15.31
N ASP A 46 -16.04 -5.10 -15.20
CA ASP A 46 -17.33 -5.66 -14.80
C ASP A 46 -17.72 -5.18 -13.39
N LEU A 47 -16.77 -5.16 -12.46
CA LEU A 47 -17.00 -4.73 -11.07
C LEU A 47 -17.39 -3.25 -10.97
N ASN A 48 -16.91 -2.40 -11.88
CA ASN A 48 -17.31 -0.99 -11.93
C ASN A 48 -18.81 -0.80 -12.14
N LYS A 49 -19.49 -1.71 -12.83
CA LYS A 49 -20.96 -1.66 -13.02
C LYS A 49 -21.69 -1.81 -11.69
N PHE A 50 -21.19 -2.63 -10.79
CA PHE A 50 -21.80 -2.89 -9.48
C PHE A 50 -21.48 -1.81 -8.43
N THR A 51 -20.53 -0.91 -8.72
CA THR A 51 -20.15 0.20 -7.85
C THR A 51 -20.51 1.56 -8.45
N ALA A 52 -21.21 1.54 -9.59
CA ALA A 52 -21.65 2.76 -10.27
C ALA A 52 -22.54 3.61 -9.34
N GLY A 53 -22.25 4.90 -9.27
CA GLY A 53 -22.99 5.83 -8.41
C GLY A 53 -22.52 5.94 -6.97
N PHE A 54 -21.71 5.01 -6.44
CA PHE A 54 -21.26 5.05 -5.05
C PHE A 54 -20.60 6.39 -4.68
N SER A 55 -19.74 6.93 -5.53
CA SER A 55 -19.07 8.21 -5.30
C SER A 55 -19.99 9.45 -5.36
N LYS A 56 -21.24 9.27 -5.80
CA LYS A 56 -22.25 10.33 -5.86
C LYS A 56 -23.19 10.34 -4.65
N CYS A 57 -23.09 9.32 -3.78
CA CYS A 57 -23.86 9.26 -2.57
C CYS A 57 -23.48 10.41 -1.63
N GLU A 58 -24.44 10.96 -0.93
CA GLU A 58 -24.23 12.03 0.03
C GLU A 58 -23.23 11.61 1.12
N GLY A 59 -22.32 12.48 1.48
CA GLY A 59 -21.30 12.25 2.51
C GLY A 59 -20.12 11.39 2.10
N VAL A 60 -20.07 10.87 0.86
CA VAL A 60 -18.93 10.09 0.35
C VAL A 60 -17.80 11.02 -0.11
N ALA A 61 -16.61 10.80 0.43
CA ALA A 61 -15.42 11.62 0.17
C ALA A 61 -14.53 11.08 -0.95
N ILE A 62 -14.65 9.80 -1.33
CA ILE A 62 -13.87 9.22 -2.43
C ILE A 62 -14.53 9.45 -3.78
N GLY A 63 -13.70 9.74 -4.80
CA GLY A 63 -14.17 9.90 -6.19
C GLY A 63 -14.33 8.57 -6.93
N SER A 64 -15.00 8.62 -8.09
CA SER A 64 -15.23 7.46 -8.96
C SER A 64 -13.94 6.75 -9.41
N GLY A 65 -12.88 7.50 -9.64
CA GLY A 65 -11.59 6.92 -10.00
C GLY A 65 -10.96 6.10 -8.87
N THR A 66 -11.15 6.50 -7.60
CA THR A 66 -10.74 5.67 -6.45
C THR A 66 -11.56 4.38 -6.39
N VAL A 67 -12.89 4.47 -6.59
CA VAL A 67 -13.77 3.30 -6.65
C VAL A 67 -13.30 2.32 -7.73
N SER A 68 -12.99 2.83 -8.92
CA SER A 68 -12.44 2.03 -10.03
C SER A 68 -11.07 1.43 -9.69
N ALA A 69 -10.18 2.20 -9.04
CA ALA A 69 -8.86 1.70 -8.62
C ALA A 69 -8.98 0.54 -7.60
N VAL A 70 -9.96 0.61 -6.70
CA VAL A 70 -10.26 -0.50 -5.77
C VAL A 70 -10.68 -1.77 -6.53
N GLY A 71 -11.52 -1.64 -7.56
CA GLY A 71 -11.95 -2.77 -8.39
C GLY A 71 -10.79 -3.43 -9.15
N LEU A 72 -9.91 -2.64 -9.72
CA LEU A 72 -8.70 -3.13 -10.40
C LEU A 72 -7.75 -3.84 -9.44
N GLU A 73 -7.44 -3.23 -8.30
CA GLU A 73 -6.57 -3.84 -7.29
C GLU A 73 -7.17 -5.14 -6.74
N TYR A 74 -8.49 -5.16 -6.49
CA TYR A 74 -9.18 -6.37 -6.07
C TYR A 74 -8.99 -7.52 -7.07
N THR A 75 -9.20 -7.28 -8.36
CA THR A 75 -9.06 -8.31 -9.39
C THR A 75 -7.62 -8.77 -9.54
N THR A 76 -6.66 -7.85 -9.47
CA THR A 76 -5.22 -8.17 -9.48
C THR A 76 -4.87 -9.11 -8.32
N ARG A 77 -5.28 -8.77 -7.09
CA ARG A 77 -5.03 -9.60 -5.90
C ARG A 77 -5.74 -10.95 -5.96
N ARG A 78 -7.00 -10.96 -6.39
CA ARG A 78 -7.75 -12.21 -6.56
C ARG A 78 -7.03 -13.16 -7.51
N ASN A 79 -6.54 -12.66 -8.64
CA ASN A 79 -5.82 -13.45 -9.64
C ASN A 79 -4.45 -13.90 -9.12
N GLN A 80 -3.71 -13.01 -8.46
CA GLN A 80 -2.41 -13.31 -7.85
C GLN A 80 -2.50 -14.43 -6.82
N PHE A 81 -3.50 -14.39 -5.95
CA PHE A 81 -3.71 -15.40 -4.92
C PHE A 81 -4.53 -16.60 -5.38
N LYS A 82 -5.01 -16.63 -6.62
CA LYS A 82 -5.86 -17.70 -7.20
C LYS A 82 -7.05 -18.05 -6.30
N LYS A 83 -7.71 -17.03 -5.73
CA LYS A 83 -8.83 -17.19 -4.79
C LYS A 83 -10.14 -16.72 -5.42
N THR A 84 -11.24 -17.37 -5.06
CA THR A 84 -12.59 -16.92 -5.46
C THR A 84 -13.09 -15.76 -4.59
N ARG A 85 -12.57 -15.63 -3.36
CA ARG A 85 -12.87 -14.58 -2.40
C ARG A 85 -11.62 -14.17 -1.64
N LEU A 86 -11.43 -12.89 -1.45
CA LEU A 86 -10.36 -12.33 -0.62
C LEU A 86 -10.86 -12.06 0.81
N ASN A 87 -9.94 -11.70 1.70
CA ASN A 87 -10.29 -11.32 3.06
C ASN A 87 -11.13 -10.05 3.08
N TRP A 88 -12.11 -10.00 3.99
CA TRP A 88 -12.89 -8.82 4.29
C TRP A 88 -12.02 -7.73 4.90
N ARG A 89 -12.29 -6.50 4.54
CA ARG A 89 -11.67 -5.35 5.19
C ARG A 89 -12.55 -4.88 6.35
N VAL A 90 -11.94 -4.74 7.53
CA VAL A 90 -12.63 -4.45 8.79
C VAL A 90 -12.38 -3.00 9.18
N SER A 91 -13.45 -2.21 9.30
CA SER A 91 -13.38 -0.79 9.67
C SER A 91 -13.57 -0.54 11.17
N ASN A 92 -14.07 -1.51 11.94
CA ASN A 92 -14.29 -1.34 13.37
C ASN A 92 -12.95 -1.10 14.11
N PRO A 93 -12.77 0.06 14.76
CA PRO A 93 -11.51 0.41 15.44
C PRO A 93 -11.19 -0.50 16.64
N LYS A 94 -12.21 -1.11 17.25
CA LYS A 94 -12.06 -2.02 18.40
C LYS A 94 -11.73 -3.46 17.99
N SER A 95 -11.81 -3.77 16.71
CA SER A 95 -11.52 -5.12 16.21
C SER A 95 -10.02 -5.39 16.17
N PRO A 96 -9.52 -6.52 16.69
CA PRO A 96 -8.12 -6.92 16.54
C PRO A 96 -7.76 -7.22 15.07
N LYS A 97 -8.77 -7.46 14.22
CA LYS A 97 -8.63 -7.68 12.78
C LYS A 97 -8.83 -6.40 11.96
N LYS A 98 -8.82 -5.21 12.60
CA LYS A 98 -8.98 -3.94 11.91
C LYS A 98 -7.99 -3.82 10.76
N SER A 99 -8.49 -3.50 9.57
CA SER A 99 -7.66 -3.22 8.41
C SER A 99 -7.01 -1.84 8.54
N LEU A 100 -5.73 -1.75 8.23
CA LEU A 100 -5.06 -0.44 8.11
C LEU A 100 -5.70 0.38 7.00
N GLY A 101 -5.72 1.69 7.18
CA GLY A 101 -6.26 2.61 6.20
C GLY A 101 -5.51 2.53 4.87
N TRP A 102 -6.25 2.49 3.78
CA TRP A 102 -5.72 2.43 2.41
C TRP A 102 -6.70 3.10 1.46
N VAL A 103 -6.21 4.05 0.67
CA VAL A 103 -7.00 4.80 -0.31
C VAL A 103 -6.19 4.88 -1.60
N PRO A 104 -6.48 4.04 -2.61
CA PRO A 104 -5.76 4.04 -3.88
C PRO A 104 -6.18 5.20 -4.78
N PHE A 105 -5.27 5.59 -5.65
CA PHE A 105 -5.52 6.56 -6.71
C PHE A 105 -4.77 6.21 -7.99
N ARG A 106 -5.25 6.73 -9.11
CA ARG A 106 -4.61 6.65 -10.42
C ARG A 106 -3.83 7.95 -10.69
N ALA A 107 -2.89 7.91 -11.63
CA ALA A 107 -2.00 9.04 -11.94
C ALA A 107 -2.76 10.37 -12.12
N GLU A 108 -3.81 10.36 -12.92
CA GLU A 108 -4.60 11.54 -13.27
C GLU A 108 -5.41 12.16 -12.11
N GLN A 109 -5.51 11.45 -10.98
CA GLN A 109 -6.33 11.87 -9.82
C GLN A 109 -5.59 12.74 -8.82
N VAL A 110 -4.27 12.79 -8.91
CA VAL A 110 -3.43 13.52 -7.96
C VAL A 110 -2.64 14.62 -8.66
N ARG A 111 -2.53 15.75 -7.99
CA ARG A 111 -1.67 16.86 -8.47
C ARG A 111 -0.92 17.45 -7.28
N TYR A 112 0.38 17.54 -7.40
CA TYR A 112 1.25 18.17 -6.41
C TYR A 112 1.40 19.67 -6.71
N LYS A 113 1.31 20.49 -5.68
CA LYS A 113 1.67 21.91 -5.74
C LYS A 113 2.07 22.40 -4.36
N SER A 114 3.26 22.98 -4.25
CA SER A 114 3.74 23.67 -3.04
C SER A 114 3.53 22.89 -1.73
N GLY A 115 4.03 21.65 -1.67
CA GLY A 115 3.93 20.80 -0.48
C GLY A 115 2.55 20.21 -0.21
N GLN A 116 1.63 20.31 -1.17
CA GLN A 116 0.27 19.79 -1.06
C GLN A 116 -0.09 18.87 -2.23
N ILE A 117 -0.87 17.83 -1.94
CA ILE A 117 -1.51 17.00 -2.96
C ILE A 117 -3.00 17.38 -3.04
N LYS A 118 -3.47 17.72 -4.24
CA LYS A 118 -4.90 17.82 -4.54
C LYS A 118 -5.40 16.42 -4.95
N PHE A 119 -6.42 15.93 -4.26
CA PHE A 119 -7.03 14.62 -4.49
C PHE A 119 -8.51 14.63 -4.07
N SER A 120 -9.41 14.09 -4.89
CA SER A 120 -10.89 14.07 -4.62
C SER A 120 -11.44 15.42 -4.14
N GLY A 121 -11.04 16.52 -4.78
CA GLY A 121 -11.46 17.87 -4.41
C GLY A 121 -10.81 18.45 -3.14
N GLN A 122 -10.06 17.66 -2.39
CA GLN A 122 -9.40 18.04 -1.14
C GLN A 122 -7.91 18.34 -1.35
N ARG A 123 -7.31 19.06 -0.38
CA ARG A 123 -5.87 19.35 -0.37
C ARG A 123 -5.24 18.72 0.86
N PHE A 124 -4.24 17.88 0.64
CA PHE A 124 -3.49 17.16 1.67
C PHE A 124 -2.08 17.72 1.78
N SER A 125 -1.77 18.35 2.89
CA SER A 125 -0.41 18.87 3.16
C SER A 125 0.52 17.73 3.51
N LEU A 126 1.73 17.76 2.95
CA LEU A 126 2.76 16.75 3.16
C LEU A 126 3.95 17.31 3.96
N TRP A 127 4.67 16.40 4.61
CA TRP A 127 6.07 16.55 4.91
C TRP A 127 6.84 15.93 3.72
N ASP A 128 7.21 16.78 2.77
CA ASP A 128 7.91 16.35 1.57
C ASP A 128 9.41 16.40 1.81
N SER A 129 10.02 15.22 1.89
CA SER A 129 11.48 15.04 2.05
C SER A 129 12.15 14.55 0.76
N TYR A 130 11.38 14.37 -0.32
CA TYR A 130 11.89 13.80 -1.57
C TYR A 130 11.86 14.78 -2.75
N GLY A 131 11.29 15.99 -2.58
CA GLY A 131 11.18 16.95 -3.66
C GLY A 131 10.21 16.50 -4.74
N LEU A 132 8.97 16.16 -4.38
CA LEU A 132 7.95 15.63 -5.32
C LEU A 132 7.64 16.57 -6.51
N ALA A 133 8.04 17.85 -6.42
CA ALA A 133 7.88 18.80 -7.52
C ALA A 133 8.68 18.42 -8.77
N ASP A 134 9.77 17.68 -8.60
CA ASP A 134 10.72 17.36 -9.67
C ASP A 134 10.32 16.10 -10.45
N TYR A 135 9.21 15.45 -10.08
CA TYR A 135 8.81 14.17 -10.63
C TYR A 135 7.42 14.22 -11.24
N GLU A 136 7.23 13.44 -12.30
CA GLU A 136 5.92 13.10 -12.82
C GLU A 136 5.28 12.02 -11.94
N LEU A 137 4.14 12.37 -11.32
CA LEU A 137 3.45 11.47 -10.41
C LEU A 137 2.58 10.47 -11.15
N CYS A 138 2.76 9.20 -10.85
CA CYS A 138 1.96 8.09 -11.36
C CYS A 138 0.89 7.63 -10.35
N ALA A 139 0.42 6.41 -10.52
CA ALA A 139 -0.53 5.81 -9.58
C ALA A 139 0.12 5.55 -8.21
N GLY A 140 -0.74 5.45 -7.19
CA GLY A 140 -0.27 5.22 -5.83
C GLY A 140 -1.41 5.05 -4.83
N ASN A 141 -1.12 5.33 -3.57
CA ASN A 141 -2.12 5.27 -2.51
C ASN A 141 -1.76 6.16 -1.31
N PHE A 142 -2.78 6.49 -0.53
CA PHE A 142 -2.59 6.90 0.85
C PHE A 142 -2.73 5.66 1.72
N ASN A 143 -1.77 5.39 2.61
CA ASN A 143 -1.86 4.29 3.54
C ASN A 143 -1.58 4.72 4.98
N GLN A 144 -2.15 3.96 5.92
CA GLN A 144 -1.99 4.15 7.35
C GLN A 144 -1.04 3.11 7.92
N ASP A 145 -0.11 3.51 8.76
CA ASP A 145 0.73 2.58 9.53
C ASP A 145 0.02 2.10 10.82
N SER A 146 0.64 1.15 11.53
CA SER A 146 0.12 0.61 12.78
C SER A 146 0.02 1.64 13.93
N ARG A 147 0.69 2.78 13.79
CA ARG A 147 0.66 3.90 14.75
C ARG A 147 -0.39 4.96 14.38
N GLY A 148 -1.17 4.72 13.32
CA GLY A 148 -2.21 5.64 12.84
C GLY A 148 -1.72 6.79 11.97
N ARG A 149 -0.43 6.83 11.60
CA ARG A 149 0.15 7.87 10.75
C ARG A 149 -0.13 7.56 9.29
N TRP A 150 -0.35 8.61 8.50
CA TRP A 150 -0.67 8.48 7.08
C TRP A 150 0.51 8.85 6.19
N TYR A 151 0.67 8.08 5.13
CA TYR A 151 1.70 8.27 4.12
C TYR A 151 1.08 8.38 2.74
N PHE A 152 1.66 9.22 1.92
CA PHE A 152 1.38 9.33 0.49
C PHE A 152 2.47 8.55 -0.23
N ASN A 153 2.10 7.44 -0.83
CA ASN A 153 2.98 6.59 -1.63
C ASN A 153 2.61 6.76 -3.09
N VAL A 154 3.56 7.09 -3.91
CA VAL A 154 3.35 7.36 -5.33
C VAL A 154 4.52 6.80 -6.13
N ALA A 155 4.21 6.15 -7.24
CA ALA A 155 5.22 5.85 -8.24
C ALA A 155 5.55 7.14 -9.00
N VAL A 156 6.80 7.31 -9.37
CA VAL A 156 7.28 8.45 -10.15
C VAL A 156 8.04 7.96 -11.37
N GLN A 157 7.98 8.73 -12.45
CA GLN A 157 8.84 8.48 -13.61
C GLN A 157 10.19 9.13 -13.36
N VAL A 158 11.24 8.33 -13.48
CA VAL A 158 12.63 8.79 -13.39
C VAL A 158 13.29 8.56 -14.75
N LYS A 159 13.95 9.57 -15.27
CA LYS A 159 14.79 9.38 -16.45
C LYS A 159 16.03 8.62 -16.04
N ASP A 160 16.29 7.49 -16.69
CA ASP A 160 17.51 6.73 -16.48
C ASP A 160 18.72 7.61 -16.78
N LYS A 161 19.64 7.66 -15.82
CA LYS A 161 20.98 8.18 -16.09
C LYS A 161 21.71 7.08 -16.88
N THR A 162 22.21 7.42 -18.04
CA THR A 162 23.10 6.54 -18.78
C THR A 162 24.25 6.12 -17.87
N SER A 163 24.43 4.80 -17.71
CA SER A 163 25.56 4.30 -16.94
C SER A 163 26.87 4.77 -17.59
N THR A 164 27.72 5.38 -16.81
CA THR A 164 29.09 5.76 -17.24
C THR A 164 30.07 4.62 -16.97
N GLY A 165 29.63 3.53 -16.34
CA GLY A 165 30.45 2.37 -16.04
C GLY A 165 30.71 1.52 -17.28
N THR A 166 31.96 1.12 -17.49
CA THR A 166 32.39 0.25 -18.59
C THR A 166 32.51 -1.23 -18.17
N SER A 167 32.39 -1.51 -16.88
CA SER A 167 32.48 -2.86 -16.31
C SER A 167 31.23 -3.21 -15.52
N ALA A 168 30.92 -4.48 -15.45
CA ALA A 168 29.81 -5.02 -14.68
C ALA A 168 30.35 -5.93 -13.56
N VAL A 169 29.68 -5.88 -12.41
CA VAL A 169 29.96 -6.74 -11.28
C VAL A 169 28.68 -7.42 -10.82
N GLY A 170 28.72 -8.73 -10.64
CA GLY A 170 27.64 -9.52 -10.05
C GLY A 170 27.78 -9.52 -8.52
N ILE A 171 26.68 -9.37 -7.81
CA ILE A 171 26.63 -9.43 -6.35
C ILE A 171 25.62 -10.50 -5.95
N ASP A 172 26.09 -11.52 -5.22
CA ASP A 172 25.26 -12.55 -4.58
C ASP A 172 25.11 -12.25 -3.10
N LEU A 173 23.85 -12.18 -2.62
CA LEU A 173 23.53 -11.92 -1.23
C LEU A 173 23.35 -13.23 -0.46
N GLY A 174 24.25 -13.49 0.48
CA GLY A 174 24.30 -14.76 1.20
C GLY A 174 23.82 -14.70 2.65
N LEU A 175 23.63 -15.88 3.23
CA LEU A 175 23.28 -16.06 4.65
C LEU A 175 24.50 -16.05 5.58
N LYS A 176 25.64 -16.50 5.09
CA LYS A 176 26.91 -16.59 5.82
C LYS A 176 27.71 -15.29 5.72
N GLU A 177 27.91 -14.84 4.51
CA GLU A 177 28.50 -13.57 4.14
C GLU A 177 27.37 -12.64 3.69
N CYS A 178 27.51 -11.35 3.90
CA CYS A 178 26.46 -10.40 3.52
C CYS A 178 26.33 -10.33 2.00
N ALA A 179 27.45 -10.31 1.31
CA ALA A 179 27.51 -10.36 -0.15
C ALA A 179 28.82 -11.00 -0.60
N THR A 180 28.76 -11.69 -1.74
CA THR A 180 29.93 -12.16 -2.49
C THR A 180 29.91 -11.51 -3.86
N VAL A 181 31.00 -10.88 -4.24
CA VAL A 181 31.13 -10.17 -5.50
C VAL A 181 31.74 -11.10 -6.56
N SER A 182 31.36 -10.94 -7.82
CA SER A 182 31.88 -11.78 -8.93
C SER A 182 33.41 -11.67 -9.11
N THR A 183 34.04 -10.67 -8.52
CA THR A 183 35.51 -10.50 -8.44
C THR A 183 36.15 -11.39 -7.38
N GLY A 184 35.35 -12.14 -6.59
CA GLY A 184 35.83 -13.01 -5.51
C GLY A 184 35.89 -12.30 -4.13
N GLU A 185 35.63 -11.01 -4.08
CA GLU A 185 35.58 -10.26 -2.83
C GLU A 185 34.34 -10.69 -2.01
N LYS A 186 34.56 -10.89 -0.70
CA LYS A 186 33.51 -11.26 0.25
C LYS A 186 33.30 -10.11 1.22
N ILE A 187 32.06 -9.67 1.34
CA ILE A 187 31.67 -8.63 2.26
C ILE A 187 31.09 -9.29 3.50
N GLU A 188 31.86 -9.29 4.56
CA GLU A 188 31.37 -9.69 5.87
C GLU A 188 30.36 -8.68 6.37
N GLY A 189 29.31 -9.17 6.97
CA GLY A 189 28.25 -8.30 7.46
C GLY A 189 27.46 -8.97 8.56
N ARG A 190 26.32 -8.33 8.92
CA ARG A 190 25.43 -8.81 9.98
C ARG A 190 25.96 -8.57 11.39
N TRP A 191 26.59 -7.44 11.60
CA TRP A 191 27.04 -6.97 12.91
C TRP A 191 25.90 -6.96 13.95
N TYR A 192 24.65 -6.82 13.49
CA TYR A 192 23.47 -6.98 14.35
C TYR A 192 23.37 -8.38 14.99
N ARG A 193 23.99 -9.43 14.40
CA ARG A 193 24.00 -10.79 14.98
C ARG A 193 24.75 -10.85 16.30
N ASN A 194 25.70 -9.96 16.51
CA ASN A 194 26.40 -9.87 17.78
C ASN A 194 25.45 -9.50 18.92
N ASN A 195 24.35 -8.81 18.58
CA ASN A 195 23.32 -8.39 19.53
C ASN A 195 22.10 -9.33 19.57
N GLU A 196 22.00 -10.31 18.68
CA GLU A 196 20.81 -11.21 18.59
C GLU A 196 20.54 -11.95 19.91
N LYS A 197 21.60 -12.48 20.55
CA LYS A 197 21.46 -13.19 21.84
C LYS A 197 20.97 -12.24 22.96
N ALA A 198 21.54 -11.07 23.03
CA ALA A 198 21.16 -10.04 24.00
C ALA A 198 19.74 -9.54 23.77
N LEU A 199 19.37 -9.29 22.52
CA LEU A 199 18.02 -8.89 22.10
C LEU A 199 17.00 -9.99 22.44
N GLY A 200 17.29 -11.24 22.07
CA GLY A 200 16.42 -12.38 22.37
C GLY A 200 16.23 -12.59 23.88
N THR A 201 17.25 -12.37 24.69
CA THR A 201 17.18 -12.42 26.15
C THR A 201 16.33 -11.27 26.71
N ALA A 202 16.53 -10.05 26.21
CA ALA A 202 15.77 -8.89 26.62
C ALA A 202 14.27 -9.01 26.25
N GLN A 203 13.98 -9.52 25.07
CA GLN A 203 12.61 -9.79 24.61
C GLN A 203 11.91 -10.86 25.47
N ARG A 204 12.59 -11.96 25.78
CA ARG A 204 12.06 -13.03 26.63
C ARG A 204 11.82 -12.53 28.07
N ALA A 205 12.68 -11.69 28.59
CA ALA A 205 12.50 -11.08 29.90
C ALA A 205 11.31 -10.11 29.99
N LYS A 206 10.61 -9.81 28.86
CA LYS A 206 9.49 -8.84 28.77
C LYS A 206 9.80 -7.46 29.36
N ARG A 207 11.07 -7.07 29.45
CA ARG A 207 11.50 -5.79 30.04
C ARG A 207 11.66 -4.76 28.91
N LYS A 208 10.60 -3.97 28.68
CA LYS A 208 10.58 -2.90 27.66
C LYS A 208 11.79 -1.95 27.72
N ASN A 209 12.35 -1.70 28.90
CA ASN A 209 13.49 -0.79 29.07
C ASN A 209 14.80 -1.40 28.56
N ARG A 210 14.98 -2.71 28.63
CA ARG A 210 16.18 -3.39 28.10
C ARG A 210 16.16 -3.49 26.57
N VAL A 211 15.01 -3.64 25.95
CA VAL A 211 14.87 -3.67 24.48
C VAL A 211 15.20 -2.30 23.86
N ARG A 212 15.02 -1.20 24.62
CA ARG A 212 15.34 0.16 24.17
C ARG A 212 16.81 0.53 24.32
N ALA A 213 17.56 -0.23 25.09
CA ALA A 213 18.99 0.02 25.38
C ALA A 213 19.94 -0.78 24.45
N ILE A 214 19.40 -1.66 23.58
CA ILE A 214 20.12 -2.41 22.55
C ILE A 214 19.81 -1.81 21.19
#